data_4931359d5cfffa9dafd836d4d527eb41
#
_entry.id   4931359d5cfffa9dafd836d4d527eb41
#
_cell.length_a   1.000
_cell.length_b   1.000
_cell.length_c   1.000
_cell.angle_alpha   90.00
_cell.angle_beta   90.00
_cell.angle_gamma   90.00
#
_symmetry.space_group_name_H-M   'P 1'
#
loop_
_entity.id
_entity.type
_entity.pdbx_description
1 polymer ?
#
loop_
_entity_poly.entity_id
_entity_poly.type
_entity_poly.pdbx_seq_one_letter_code
_entity_poly.pdbx_strand_id
1 'polypeptide(L)'
;MAYTIEEIKEIYLGKPYSVLTQCERILKYIAWHGSISQREAMNELGIYRLASRVNDLKRRGYQITAKMTAGENRFGEKTNFKVYKLED
;
A
#
# COMPACT_ATOMS: atom_id res chain seq x y z
N MET A 1 -2.99 -8.12 15.81
CA MET A 1 -4.40 -7.91 15.44
C MET A 1 -4.49 -6.88 14.34
N ALA A 2 -5.30 -7.13 13.33
CA ALA A 2 -5.46 -6.24 12.20
C ALA A 2 -6.61 -5.27 12.43
N TYR A 3 -6.44 -4.03 11.98
CA TYR A 3 -7.49 -3.02 12.02
C TYR A 3 -8.29 -3.06 10.72
N THR A 4 -9.56 -2.68 10.79
CA THR A 4 -10.38 -2.47 9.58
C THR A 4 -9.94 -1.19 8.89
N ILE A 5 -10.38 -0.99 7.65
CA ILE A 5 -10.07 0.25 6.89
C ILE A 5 -10.60 1.47 7.65
N GLU A 6 -11.79 1.38 8.23
CA GLU A 6 -12.37 2.49 9.01
C GLU A 6 -11.52 2.82 10.23
N GLU A 7 -11.04 1.79 10.94
CA GLU A 7 -10.17 1.99 12.10
C GLU A 7 -8.84 2.61 11.69
N ILE A 8 -8.27 2.17 10.56
CA ILE A 8 -7.02 2.73 10.04
C ILE A 8 -7.20 4.22 9.75
N LYS A 9 -8.30 4.60 9.13
CA LYS A 9 -8.60 6.01 8.84
C LYS A 9 -8.67 6.84 10.12
N GLU A 10 -9.28 6.31 11.17
CA GLU A 10 -9.37 7.01 12.45
C GLU A 10 -8.00 7.13 13.13
N ILE A 11 -7.24 6.03 13.16
CA ILE A 11 -5.95 5.99 13.86
C ILE A 11 -4.95 6.97 13.24
N TYR A 12 -4.91 7.02 11.92
CA TYR A 12 -3.89 7.82 11.21
C TYR A 12 -4.42 9.16 10.69
N LEU A 13 -5.65 9.52 11.03
CA LEU A 13 -6.21 10.80 10.64
C LEU A 13 -5.35 11.94 11.21
N GLY A 14 -4.93 12.84 10.34
CA GLY A 14 -4.11 13.98 10.74
C GLY A 14 -2.65 13.66 11.00
N LYS A 15 -2.23 12.40 10.87
CA LYS A 15 -0.81 12.03 11.05
C LYS A 15 -0.10 12.07 9.70
N PRO A 16 0.95 12.89 9.53
CA PRO A 16 1.68 12.92 8.26
C PRO A 16 2.49 11.64 8.08
N TYR A 17 2.72 11.26 6.83
CA TYR A 17 3.48 10.05 6.52
C TYR A 17 4.88 10.04 7.14
N SER A 18 5.48 11.22 7.30
CA SER A 18 6.84 11.35 7.83
C SER A 18 7.01 10.81 9.25
N VAL A 19 5.96 10.78 10.06
CA VAL A 19 6.03 10.26 11.44
C VAL A 19 5.59 8.82 11.56
N LEU A 20 5.22 8.18 10.45
CA LEU A 20 4.73 6.81 10.44
C LEU A 20 5.85 5.85 10.03
N THR A 21 5.78 4.60 10.52
CA THR A 21 6.65 3.53 10.02
C THR A 21 6.27 3.17 8.59
N GLN A 22 7.13 2.41 7.90
CA GLN A 22 6.84 2.00 6.53
C GLN A 22 5.52 1.21 6.44
N CYS A 23 5.29 0.29 7.35
CA CYS A 23 4.04 -0.48 7.38
C CYS A 23 2.84 0.42 7.62
N GLU A 24 2.94 1.37 8.54
CA GLU A 24 1.86 2.32 8.81
C GLU A 24 1.57 3.21 7.61
N ARG A 25 2.61 3.63 6.88
CA ARG A 25 2.44 4.41 5.65
C ARG A 25 1.64 3.64 4.61
N ILE A 26 1.91 2.36 4.46
CA ILE A 26 1.20 1.50 3.50
C ILE A 26 -0.27 1.38 3.90
N LEU A 27 -0.54 1.11 5.17
CA LEU A 27 -1.92 0.99 5.65
C LEU A 27 -2.70 2.28 5.41
N LYS A 28 -2.12 3.42 5.78
CA LYS A 28 -2.78 4.70 5.56
C LYS A 28 -3.02 4.96 4.07
N TYR A 29 -2.01 4.72 3.23
CA TYR A 29 -2.14 4.95 1.79
C TYR A 29 -3.26 4.12 1.18
N ILE A 30 -3.29 2.81 1.47
CA ILE A 30 -4.34 1.94 0.94
C ILE A 30 -5.72 2.35 1.46
N ALA A 31 -5.82 2.73 2.74
CA ALA A 31 -7.10 3.13 3.32
C ALA A 31 -7.70 4.35 2.61
N TRP A 32 -6.87 5.32 2.22
CA TRP A 32 -7.33 6.54 1.57
C TRP A 32 -7.40 6.43 0.04
N HIS A 33 -6.52 5.64 -0.58
CA HIS A 33 -6.43 5.56 -2.05
C HIS A 33 -6.98 4.27 -2.64
N GLY A 34 -7.22 3.25 -1.81
CA GLY A 34 -7.80 1.98 -2.24
C GLY A 34 -6.78 0.90 -2.60
N SER A 35 -5.63 1.26 -3.10
CA SER A 35 -4.59 0.31 -3.48
C SER A 35 -3.23 0.99 -3.51
N ILE A 36 -2.16 0.19 -3.60
CA ILE A 36 -0.81 0.72 -3.72
C ILE A 36 0.02 -0.15 -4.66
N SER A 37 0.80 0.51 -5.53
CA SER A 37 1.79 -0.14 -6.40
C SER A 37 3.19 0.15 -5.89
N GLN A 38 4.18 -0.59 -6.41
CA GLN A 38 5.59 -0.34 -6.06
C GLN A 38 6.02 1.08 -6.41
N ARG A 39 5.58 1.59 -7.57
CA ARG A 39 5.91 2.96 -7.99
C ARG A 39 5.36 3.98 -7.00
N GLU A 40 4.12 3.81 -6.59
CA GLU A 40 3.49 4.72 -5.60
C GLU A 40 4.20 4.63 -4.26
N ALA A 41 4.56 3.43 -3.84
CA ALA A 41 5.30 3.25 -2.58
C ALA A 41 6.63 3.98 -2.61
N MET A 42 7.36 3.91 -3.73
CA MET A 42 8.64 4.60 -3.88
C MET A 42 8.45 6.11 -3.93
N ASN A 43 7.56 6.58 -4.78
CA ASN A 43 7.40 8.01 -5.04
C ASN A 43 6.71 8.75 -3.92
N GLU A 44 5.70 8.14 -3.31
CA GLU A 44 4.86 8.80 -2.30
C GLU A 44 5.30 8.50 -0.87
N LEU A 45 5.83 7.30 -0.62
CA LEU A 45 6.11 6.86 0.74
C LEU A 45 7.59 6.60 1.02
N GLY A 46 8.45 6.65 0.00
CA GLY A 46 9.87 6.35 0.16
C GLY A 46 10.15 4.89 0.48
N ILE A 47 9.28 3.98 0.06
CA ILE A 47 9.39 2.55 0.33
C ILE A 47 9.85 1.82 -0.93
N TYR A 48 11.04 1.22 -0.88
CA TYR A 48 11.62 0.53 -2.03
C TYR A 48 11.33 -0.96 -2.06
N ARG A 49 10.97 -1.55 -0.92
CA ARG A 49 10.71 -3.00 -0.79
C ARG A 49 9.27 -3.23 -0.35
N LEU A 50 8.33 -2.81 -1.19
CA LEU A 50 6.91 -2.91 -0.87
C LEU A 50 6.48 -4.34 -0.55
N ALA A 51 6.91 -5.33 -1.35
CA ALA A 51 6.53 -6.72 -1.14
C ALA A 51 6.96 -7.23 0.23
N SER A 52 8.14 -6.83 0.71
CA SER A 52 8.61 -7.21 2.05
C SER A 52 7.72 -6.62 3.14
N ARG A 53 7.34 -5.37 2.98
CA ARG A 53 6.45 -4.72 3.97
C ARG A 53 5.05 -5.31 3.94
N VAL A 54 4.56 -5.67 2.75
CA VAL A 54 3.27 -6.35 2.61
C VAL A 54 3.31 -7.70 3.34
N ASN A 55 4.40 -8.45 3.22
CA ASN A 55 4.54 -9.71 3.95
C ASN A 55 4.53 -9.49 5.46
N ASP A 56 5.19 -8.43 5.95
CA ASP A 56 5.16 -8.10 7.38
C ASP A 56 3.73 -7.81 7.85
N LEU A 57 2.95 -7.09 7.06
CA LEU A 57 1.55 -6.79 7.37
C LEU A 57 0.70 -8.06 7.38
N LYS A 58 0.91 -8.97 6.43
CA LYS A 58 0.20 -10.25 6.41
C LYS A 58 0.48 -11.06 7.68
N ARG A 59 1.70 -11.04 8.17
CA ARG A 59 2.05 -11.72 9.42
C ARG A 59 1.32 -11.11 10.63
N ARG A 60 0.97 -9.84 10.55
CA ARG A 60 0.21 -9.15 11.61
C ARG A 60 -1.29 -9.39 11.50
N GLY A 61 -1.73 -10.17 10.51
CA GLY A 61 -3.13 -10.54 10.34
C GLY A 61 -3.89 -9.72 9.31
N TYR A 62 -3.25 -8.81 8.60
CA TYR A 62 -3.90 -8.05 7.52
C TYR A 62 -4.10 -8.93 6.29
N GLN A 63 -5.30 -8.89 5.73
CA GLN A 63 -5.60 -9.59 4.50
C GLN A 63 -5.34 -8.65 3.35
N ILE A 64 -4.22 -8.87 2.67
CA ILE A 64 -3.80 -8.05 1.55
C ILE A 64 -3.77 -8.93 0.31
N THR A 65 -4.50 -8.51 -0.72
CA THR A 65 -4.53 -9.20 -2.00
C THR A 65 -3.70 -8.44 -3.01
N ALA A 66 -3.11 -9.18 -3.95
CA ALA A 66 -2.32 -8.61 -5.03
C ALA A 66 -3.01 -8.89 -6.35
N LYS A 67 -3.08 -7.88 -7.22
CA LYS A 67 -3.69 -8.01 -8.54
C LYS A 67 -2.75 -7.43 -9.57
N MET A 68 -2.59 -8.15 -10.69
CA MET A 68 -1.84 -7.63 -11.83
C MET A 68 -2.70 -6.65 -12.61
N THR A 69 -2.14 -5.50 -12.92
CA THR A 69 -2.84 -4.43 -13.64
C THR A 69 -2.06 -4.08 -14.89
N ALA A 70 -2.75 -3.90 -16.00
CA ALA A 70 -2.12 -3.48 -17.25
C ALA A 70 -1.91 -1.96 -17.25
N GLY A 71 -0.78 -1.55 -17.81
CA GLY A 71 -0.46 -0.14 -17.97
C GLY A 71 0.41 0.07 -19.19
N GLU A 72 0.87 1.29 -19.39
CA GLU A 72 1.81 1.63 -20.44
C GLU A 72 2.99 2.40 -19.85
N ASN A 73 4.19 2.16 -20.38
CA ASN A 73 5.33 2.95 -20.01
C ASN A 73 5.40 4.23 -20.88
N ARG A 74 6.44 5.03 -20.67
CA ARG A 74 6.61 6.29 -21.41
C ARG A 74 6.78 6.13 -22.92
N PHE A 75 7.11 4.91 -23.37
CA PHE A 75 7.28 4.62 -24.80
C PHE A 75 6.02 4.02 -25.43
N GLY A 76 4.90 3.97 -24.69
CA GLY A 76 3.66 3.38 -25.19
C GLY A 76 3.64 1.87 -25.18
N GLU A 77 4.65 1.23 -24.60
CA GLU A 77 4.70 -0.22 -24.51
C GLU A 77 3.81 -0.72 -23.37
N LYS A 78 3.11 -1.82 -23.61
CA LYS A 78 2.26 -2.43 -22.59
C LYS A 78 3.11 -3.06 -21.51
N THR A 79 2.80 -2.75 -20.26
CA THR A 79 3.45 -3.31 -19.08
C THR A 79 2.41 -3.86 -18.13
N ASN A 80 2.85 -4.77 -17.25
CA ASN A 80 2.00 -5.25 -16.16
C ASN A 80 2.67 -4.89 -14.84
N PHE A 81 1.88 -4.44 -13.89
CA PHE A 81 2.38 -4.14 -12.55
C PHE A 81 1.39 -4.65 -11.51
N LYS A 82 1.92 -4.91 -10.32
CA LYS A 82 1.14 -5.44 -9.21
C LYS A 82 0.62 -4.31 -8.35
N VAL A 83 -0.65 -4.36 -7.98
CA VAL A 83 -1.24 -3.48 -6.98
C VAL A 83 -1.73 -4.32 -5.81
N TYR A 84 -1.62 -3.76 -4.61
CA TYR A 84 -2.04 -4.41 -3.38
C TYR A 84 -3.25 -3.69 -2.81
N LYS A 85 -4.20 -4.47 -2.30
CA LYS A 85 -5.42 -3.96 -1.67
C LYS A 85 -5.61 -4.61 -0.32
N LEU A 86 -6.22 -3.87 0.61
CA LEU A 86 -6.67 -4.42 1.87
C LEU A 86 -8.08 -5.00 1.69
N GLU A 87 -8.25 -6.23 2.15
CA GLU A 87 -9.59 -6.83 2.27
C GLU A 87 -10.09 -6.55 3.68
N ASP A 88 -11.29 -6.07 3.75
CA ASP A 88 -11.88 -5.68 5.03
C ASP A 88 -12.69 -6.83 5.64
#